data_68ebfe88061b112d855e10b44a0bfbe8
#
_entry.id   68ebfe88061b112d855e10b44a0bfbe8
#
_cell.length_a   1.000
_cell.length_b   1.000
_cell.length_c   1.000
_cell.angle_alpha   90.00
_cell.angle_beta   90.00
_cell.angle_gamma   90.00
#
_symmetry.space_group_name_H-M   'P 1'
#
loop_
_entity.id
_entity.type
_entity.pdbx_description
1 polymer ?
#
loop_
_entity_poly.entity_id
_entity_poly.type
_entity_poly.pdbx_seq_one_letter_code
_entity_poly.pdbx_strand_id
1 'polypeptide(L)'
;APEAVAGDVIIELNQKGGKQKIKWPLYNRRLGNGTQYAQGVTSSDFIDLIMVDRFSNGDMTNDQVKGMRDQSLNRKEMYDRHGGDLQGVINNLDYIQGLGVTALWFTPVMENDMAKRTEHGYAITNHYKIDARYGGDALYEKLSDQLHKRGMKLIFDAVYNHIGSFHFLELDPPANDWVHRWPTYTQ
;
A
#
# COMPACT_ATOMS: atom_id res chain seq x y z
N ALA A 1 19.81 -16.85 -0.89
CA ALA A 1 20.34 -17.80 0.11
C ALA A 1 20.22 -17.18 1.51
N PRO A 2 19.96 -17.99 2.57
CA PRO A 2 19.84 -17.46 3.95
C PRO A 2 21.09 -16.74 4.44
N GLU A 3 22.26 -17.09 3.87
CA GLU A 3 23.59 -16.62 4.27
C GLU A 3 24.12 -15.48 3.37
N ALA A 4 23.30 -14.97 2.46
CA ALA A 4 23.72 -13.88 1.58
C ALA A 4 24.00 -12.61 2.40
N VAL A 5 25.21 -12.06 2.21
CA VAL A 5 25.63 -10.80 2.83
C VAL A 5 25.05 -9.63 2.04
N ALA A 6 24.70 -8.55 2.74
CA ALA A 6 24.26 -7.32 2.08
C ALA A 6 25.31 -6.78 1.10
N GLY A 7 24.87 -6.22 0.01
CA GLY A 7 25.73 -5.70 -1.04
C GLY A 7 24.93 -5.49 -2.33
N ASP A 8 25.66 -5.29 -3.43
CA ASP A 8 25.03 -5.12 -4.73
C ASP A 8 25.07 -6.42 -5.54
N VAL A 9 23.90 -6.86 -6.00
CA VAL A 9 23.78 -7.90 -7.03
C VAL A 9 23.82 -7.22 -8.40
N ILE A 10 24.77 -7.62 -9.26
CA ILE A 10 24.84 -7.13 -10.62
C ILE A 10 24.12 -8.11 -11.53
N ILE A 11 23.02 -7.66 -12.14
CA ILE A 11 22.26 -8.42 -13.13
C ILE A 11 22.76 -7.97 -14.51
N GLU A 12 23.35 -8.90 -15.29
CA GLU A 12 23.76 -8.63 -16.66
C GLU A 12 22.71 -9.13 -17.64
N LEU A 13 22.13 -8.23 -18.41
CA LEU A 13 21.22 -8.55 -19.51
C LEU A 13 22.00 -8.50 -20.82
N ASN A 14 22.01 -9.64 -21.53
CA ASN A 14 22.62 -9.73 -22.86
C ASN A 14 21.50 -9.76 -23.91
N GLN A 15 21.41 -8.75 -24.76
CA GLN A 15 20.45 -8.68 -25.85
C GLN A 15 21.13 -8.31 -27.18
N LYS A 16 20.44 -8.53 -28.31
CA LYS A 16 20.94 -8.08 -29.61
C LYS A 16 21.11 -6.57 -29.61
N GLY A 17 22.35 -6.09 -29.56
CA GLY A 17 22.66 -4.63 -29.52
C GLY A 17 23.47 -4.19 -28.30
N GLY A 18 23.74 -5.06 -27.34
CA GLY A 18 24.61 -4.71 -26.22
C GLY A 18 24.37 -5.45 -24.93
N LYS A 19 25.16 -5.10 -23.95
CA LYS A 19 25.03 -5.59 -22.56
C LYS A 19 24.52 -4.46 -21.69
N GLN A 20 23.50 -4.73 -20.92
CA GLN A 20 23.02 -3.81 -19.88
C GLN A 20 23.34 -4.40 -18.50
N LYS A 21 23.80 -3.57 -17.58
CA LYS A 21 24.02 -3.95 -16.19
C LYS A 21 23.00 -3.24 -15.31
N ILE A 22 22.28 -3.99 -14.51
CA ILE A 22 21.37 -3.48 -13.49
C ILE A 22 22.01 -3.77 -12.14
N LYS A 23 22.14 -2.73 -11.33
CA LYS A 23 22.60 -2.84 -9.95
C LYS A 23 21.40 -2.98 -9.05
N TRP A 24 21.29 -4.14 -8.37
CA TRP A 24 20.20 -4.41 -7.43
C TRP A 24 20.75 -4.46 -6.02
N PRO A 25 20.32 -3.56 -5.11
CA PRO A 25 20.80 -3.59 -3.73
C PRO A 25 20.20 -4.78 -2.97
N LEU A 26 21.08 -5.58 -2.37
CA LEU A 26 20.71 -6.63 -1.44
C LEU A 26 20.89 -6.11 -0.02
N TYR A 27 19.81 -5.96 0.71
CA TYR A 27 19.85 -5.48 2.09
C TYR A 27 20.05 -6.63 3.07
N ASN A 28 20.63 -6.32 4.23
CA ASN A 28 20.68 -7.27 5.33
C ASN A 28 19.26 -7.65 5.75
N ARG A 29 19.05 -8.91 6.07
CA ARG A 29 17.83 -9.34 6.71
C ARG A 29 17.74 -8.70 8.09
N ARG A 30 16.56 -8.15 8.39
CA ARG A 30 16.25 -7.65 9.73
C ARG A 30 16.27 -8.85 10.71
N LEU A 31 17.08 -8.77 11.75
CA LEU A 31 17.06 -9.78 12.81
C LEU A 31 15.70 -9.73 13.53
N GLY A 32 15.22 -10.90 13.97
CA GLY A 32 13.94 -10.98 14.67
C GLY A 32 12.70 -11.06 13.79
N ASN A 33 12.83 -11.19 12.45
CA ASN A 33 11.70 -11.48 11.58
C ASN A 33 11.04 -12.82 11.98
N GLY A 34 9.70 -12.79 12.10
CA GLY A 34 8.90 -13.92 12.56
C GLY A 34 8.82 -14.08 14.09
N THR A 35 9.62 -13.32 14.85
CA THR A 35 9.60 -13.33 16.33
C THR A 35 9.32 -11.95 16.93
N GLN A 36 10.12 -10.94 16.58
CA GLN A 36 9.94 -9.55 17.03
C GLN A 36 9.27 -8.69 15.96
N TYR A 37 9.54 -9.00 14.68
CA TYR A 37 9.02 -8.28 13.52
C TYR A 37 8.32 -9.27 12.60
N ALA A 38 7.32 -8.76 11.84
CA ALA A 38 6.55 -9.56 10.90
C ALA A 38 5.99 -10.86 11.52
N GLN A 39 5.54 -10.78 12.77
CA GLN A 39 4.81 -11.86 13.41
C GLN A 39 3.49 -12.06 12.67
N GLY A 40 3.19 -13.28 12.27
CA GLY A 40 1.89 -13.61 11.71
C GLY A 40 0.76 -13.41 12.74
N VAL A 41 -0.47 -13.34 12.26
CA VAL A 41 -1.66 -13.36 13.12
C VAL A 41 -1.95 -14.77 13.60
N THR A 42 -2.53 -14.87 14.78
CA THR A 42 -2.91 -16.13 15.42
C THR A 42 -4.38 -16.08 15.83
N SER A 43 -4.92 -17.20 16.33
CA SER A 43 -6.30 -17.24 16.85
C SER A 43 -6.54 -16.39 18.11
N SER A 44 -5.47 -15.86 18.72
CA SER A 44 -5.56 -14.94 19.85
C SER A 44 -5.59 -13.47 19.45
N ASP A 45 -5.43 -13.18 18.15
CA ASP A 45 -5.47 -11.79 17.69
C ASP A 45 -6.91 -11.31 17.45
N PHE A 46 -7.17 -10.10 17.90
CA PHE A 46 -8.36 -9.35 17.54
C PHE A 46 -7.99 -8.38 16.40
N ILE A 47 -8.48 -8.68 15.19
CA ILE A 47 -8.18 -7.92 13.98
C ILE A 47 -9.30 -6.91 13.75
N ASP A 48 -8.94 -5.64 13.56
CA ASP A 48 -9.85 -4.59 13.11
C ASP A 48 -9.53 -4.19 11.66
N LEU A 49 -10.53 -4.29 10.77
CA LEU A 49 -10.43 -3.88 9.38
C LEU A 49 -10.91 -2.45 9.21
N ILE A 50 -10.01 -1.58 8.80
CA ILE A 50 -10.27 -0.15 8.60
C ILE A 50 -10.14 0.22 7.11
N MET A 51 -11.17 0.84 6.55
CA MET A 51 -11.06 1.63 5.32
C MET A 51 -10.56 3.02 5.71
N VAL A 52 -9.30 3.32 5.42
CA VAL A 52 -8.59 4.53 5.90
C VAL A 52 -9.36 5.80 5.55
N ASP A 53 -9.82 5.94 4.30
CA ASP A 53 -10.58 7.09 3.83
C ASP A 53 -11.85 7.36 4.67
N ARG A 54 -12.43 6.32 5.30
CA ARG A 54 -13.70 6.40 6.05
C ARG A 54 -13.51 6.56 7.56
N PHE A 55 -12.30 6.41 8.06
CA PHE A 55 -12.08 6.34 9.50
C PHE A 55 -11.94 7.72 10.13
N SER A 56 -10.84 8.41 9.90
CA SER A 56 -10.58 9.72 10.52
C SER A 56 -9.64 10.54 9.65
N ASN A 57 -9.98 11.81 9.46
CA ASN A 57 -9.10 12.78 8.80
C ASN A 57 -8.20 13.43 9.85
N GLY A 58 -6.90 13.20 9.77
CA GLY A 58 -5.89 13.75 10.68
C GLY A 58 -5.09 14.90 10.08
N ASP A 59 -5.08 15.01 8.75
CA ASP A 59 -4.37 16.05 8.01
C ASP A 59 -5.20 16.48 6.77
N MET A 60 -5.95 17.55 6.92
CA MET A 60 -6.77 18.10 5.81
C MET A 60 -5.95 18.63 4.63
N THR A 61 -4.64 18.75 4.75
CA THR A 61 -3.80 19.26 3.65
C THR A 61 -3.54 18.21 2.57
N ASN A 62 -3.78 16.93 2.87
CA ASN A 62 -3.64 15.82 1.94
C ASN A 62 -4.95 15.35 1.30
N ASP A 63 -6.10 15.92 1.69
CA ASP A 63 -7.41 15.52 1.18
C ASP A 63 -7.49 15.53 -0.36
N GLN A 64 -6.86 16.53 -0.98
CA GLN A 64 -6.80 16.72 -2.42
C GLN A 64 -5.37 16.99 -2.87
N VAL A 65 -4.75 16.02 -3.54
CA VAL A 65 -3.36 16.13 -3.99
C VAL A 65 -3.31 16.58 -5.45
N LYS A 66 -2.64 17.69 -5.69
CA LYS A 66 -2.47 18.24 -7.04
C LYS A 66 -1.81 17.20 -7.97
N GLY A 67 -2.45 16.94 -9.10
CA GLY A 67 -1.96 16.01 -10.12
C GLY A 67 -2.58 14.62 -10.03
N MET A 68 -3.21 14.26 -8.95
CA MET A 68 -4.04 13.05 -8.88
C MET A 68 -5.39 13.27 -9.59
N ARG A 69 -5.94 12.21 -10.18
CA ARG A 69 -7.16 12.28 -11.02
C ARG A 69 -8.43 12.47 -10.20
N ASP A 70 -8.55 11.73 -9.09
CA ASP A 70 -9.71 11.85 -8.22
C ASP A 70 -9.48 12.96 -7.19
N GLN A 71 -10.21 14.07 -7.38
CA GLN A 71 -10.21 15.23 -6.51
C GLN A 71 -11.52 15.34 -5.71
N SER A 72 -12.29 14.25 -5.64
CA SER A 72 -13.52 14.25 -4.85
C SER A 72 -13.21 14.41 -3.34
N LEU A 73 -14.06 15.14 -2.66
CA LEU A 73 -14.07 15.28 -1.21
C LEU A 73 -15.49 15.62 -0.77
N ASN A 74 -16.29 14.59 -0.49
CA ASN A 74 -17.70 14.80 -0.17
C ASN A 74 -18.27 13.67 0.69
N ARG A 75 -18.37 13.88 1.97
CA ARG A 75 -18.87 12.91 2.95
C ARG A 75 -20.34 12.53 2.80
N LYS A 76 -21.10 13.23 1.97
CA LYS A 76 -22.51 12.91 1.70
C LYS A 76 -22.66 11.89 0.58
N GLU A 77 -21.65 11.76 -0.28
CA GLU A 77 -21.65 10.83 -1.41
C GLU A 77 -20.86 9.58 -1.07
N MET A 78 -21.52 8.44 -1.20
CA MET A 78 -20.95 7.13 -0.82
C MET A 78 -19.65 6.81 -1.58
N TYR A 79 -19.53 7.26 -2.82
CA TYR A 79 -18.44 6.91 -3.72
C TYR A 79 -17.37 8.00 -3.87
N ASP A 80 -17.56 9.13 -3.21
CA ASP A 80 -16.53 10.16 -3.11
C ASP A 80 -15.60 9.88 -1.92
N ARG A 81 -14.41 10.45 -1.95
CA ARG A 81 -13.49 10.41 -0.82
C ARG A 81 -14.05 11.23 0.35
N HIS A 82 -13.75 10.75 1.56
CA HIS A 82 -14.15 11.41 2.81
C HIS A 82 -12.97 12.06 3.55
N GLY A 83 -11.75 11.88 3.04
CA GLY A 83 -10.53 12.53 3.55
C GLY A 83 -9.91 11.84 4.76
N GLY A 84 -10.31 10.62 5.12
CA GLY A 84 -9.60 9.86 6.13
C GLY A 84 -8.18 9.49 5.68
N ASP A 85 -7.22 9.50 6.61
CA ASP A 85 -5.81 9.31 6.34
C ASP A 85 -5.07 8.55 7.47
N LEU A 86 -3.80 8.22 7.25
CA LEU A 86 -2.99 7.48 8.23
C LEU A 86 -2.68 8.34 9.47
N GLN A 87 -2.64 9.68 9.35
CA GLN A 87 -2.48 10.54 10.51
C GLN A 87 -3.73 10.48 11.41
N GLY A 88 -4.92 10.40 10.82
CA GLY A 88 -6.16 10.17 11.56
C GLY A 88 -6.18 8.84 12.29
N VAL A 89 -5.63 7.78 11.69
CA VAL A 89 -5.44 6.50 12.38
C VAL A 89 -4.46 6.65 13.54
N ILE A 90 -3.30 7.28 13.32
CA ILE A 90 -2.28 7.51 14.37
C ILE A 90 -2.88 8.27 15.56
N ASN A 91 -3.67 9.30 15.29
CA ASN A 91 -4.30 10.12 16.33
C ASN A 91 -5.30 9.33 17.20
N ASN A 92 -5.81 8.21 16.69
CA ASN A 92 -6.82 7.37 17.36
C ASN A 92 -6.26 6.03 17.86
N LEU A 93 -4.94 5.81 17.88
CA LEU A 93 -4.37 4.52 18.29
C LEU A 93 -4.68 4.14 19.74
N ASP A 94 -4.79 5.08 20.64
CA ASP A 94 -5.14 4.82 22.04
C ASP A 94 -6.58 4.33 22.15
N TYR A 95 -7.50 4.90 21.37
CA TYR A 95 -8.89 4.42 21.26
C TYR A 95 -8.93 3.01 20.71
N ILE A 96 -8.25 2.73 19.60
CA ILE A 96 -8.22 1.42 18.95
C ILE A 96 -7.65 0.36 19.91
N GLN A 97 -6.54 0.67 20.59
CA GLN A 97 -5.94 -0.21 21.59
C GLN A 97 -6.88 -0.43 22.77
N GLY A 98 -7.61 0.59 23.20
CA GLY A 98 -8.61 0.51 24.27
C GLY A 98 -9.79 -0.41 23.95
N LEU A 99 -10.09 -0.67 22.68
CA LEU A 99 -11.05 -1.67 22.23
C LEU A 99 -10.53 -3.11 22.34
N GLY A 100 -9.24 -3.30 22.63
CA GLY A 100 -8.59 -4.61 22.69
C GLY A 100 -8.05 -5.12 21.36
N VAL A 101 -8.01 -4.27 20.32
CA VAL A 101 -7.45 -4.60 18.99
C VAL A 101 -5.97 -4.92 19.12
N THR A 102 -5.53 -6.04 18.54
CA THR A 102 -4.13 -6.46 18.54
C THR A 102 -3.49 -6.42 17.15
N ALA A 103 -4.30 -6.31 16.10
CA ALA A 103 -3.83 -6.20 14.73
C ALA A 103 -4.73 -5.26 13.92
N LEU A 104 -4.14 -4.31 13.20
CA LEU A 104 -4.86 -3.49 12.22
C LEU A 104 -4.67 -4.05 10.82
N TRP A 105 -5.77 -4.14 10.10
CA TRP A 105 -5.82 -4.44 8.68
C TRP A 105 -6.45 -3.25 7.95
N PHE A 106 -5.74 -2.66 7.02
CA PHE A 106 -6.29 -1.61 6.17
C PHE A 106 -6.72 -2.18 4.83
N THR A 107 -7.84 -1.66 4.25
CA THR A 107 -8.01 -1.80 2.80
C THR A 107 -6.77 -1.21 2.10
N PRO A 108 -6.47 -1.60 0.84
CA PRO A 108 -5.19 -1.26 0.23
C PRO A 108 -4.85 0.23 0.32
N VAL A 109 -3.66 0.53 0.82
CA VAL A 109 -3.16 1.91 1.02
C VAL A 109 -2.20 2.37 -0.07
N MET A 110 -1.88 1.49 -1.02
CA MET A 110 -1.07 1.82 -2.18
C MET A 110 -1.73 2.88 -3.06
N GLU A 111 -0.92 3.62 -3.81
CA GLU A 111 -1.41 4.67 -4.71
C GLU A 111 -2.50 4.15 -5.65
N ASN A 112 -3.67 4.78 -5.59
CA ASN A 112 -4.84 4.48 -6.40
C ASN A 112 -5.25 5.73 -7.18
N ASP A 113 -4.50 6.07 -8.23
CA ASP A 113 -4.75 7.26 -9.05
C ASP A 113 -5.73 6.97 -10.19
N MET A 114 -6.89 6.41 -9.84
CA MET A 114 -8.03 6.28 -10.74
C MET A 114 -8.81 7.60 -10.79
N ALA A 115 -9.67 7.76 -11.79
CA ALA A 115 -10.44 8.99 -11.97
C ALA A 115 -11.58 9.17 -10.95
N LYS A 116 -12.02 8.08 -10.31
CA LYS A 116 -13.10 8.04 -9.32
C LYS A 116 -13.06 6.71 -8.57
N ARG A 117 -13.82 6.61 -7.49
CA ARG A 117 -13.94 5.39 -6.69
C ARG A 117 -12.58 4.94 -6.12
N THR A 118 -11.80 5.89 -5.61
CA THR A 118 -10.47 5.63 -5.08
C THR A 118 -10.46 5.38 -3.56
N GLU A 119 -11.58 5.58 -2.92
CA GLU A 119 -11.78 5.51 -1.47
C GLU A 119 -11.46 4.11 -0.89
N HIS A 120 -11.73 3.05 -1.67
CA HIS A 120 -11.57 1.67 -1.20
C HIS A 120 -10.16 1.09 -1.38
N GLY A 121 -9.32 1.68 -2.26
CA GLY A 121 -7.92 1.27 -2.46
C GLY A 121 -7.69 0.11 -3.46
N TYR A 122 -8.70 -0.64 -3.88
CA TYR A 122 -8.53 -1.90 -4.64
C TYR A 122 -8.20 -1.73 -6.14
N ALA A 123 -8.01 -0.51 -6.66
CA ALA A 123 -7.59 -0.28 -8.05
C ALA A 123 -6.19 0.37 -8.09
N ILE A 124 -5.20 -0.36 -7.59
CA ILE A 124 -3.83 0.13 -7.41
C ILE A 124 -3.21 0.52 -8.75
N THR A 125 -2.67 1.73 -8.82
CA THR A 125 -1.96 2.26 -10.00
C THR A 125 -0.45 2.29 -9.82
N ASN A 126 0.04 2.16 -8.58
CA ASN A 126 1.46 2.07 -8.28
C ASN A 126 1.70 1.26 -6.99
N HIS A 127 2.34 0.09 -7.14
CA HIS A 127 2.65 -0.80 -6.02
C HIS A 127 3.93 -0.42 -5.23
N TYR A 128 4.60 0.66 -5.62
CA TYR A 128 5.84 1.12 -4.98
C TYR A 128 5.66 2.36 -4.11
N LYS A 129 4.41 2.84 -3.96
CA LYS A 129 4.10 4.04 -3.18
C LYS A 129 2.83 3.87 -2.38
N ILE A 130 2.83 4.40 -1.19
CA ILE A 130 1.60 4.65 -0.43
C ILE A 130 0.90 5.90 -1.03
N ASP A 131 -0.42 5.86 -1.10
CA ASP A 131 -1.22 6.97 -1.65
C ASP A 131 -0.93 8.27 -0.88
N ALA A 132 -0.61 9.32 -1.63
CA ALA A 132 -0.27 10.62 -1.04
C ALA A 132 -1.42 11.24 -0.24
N ARG A 133 -2.67 10.91 -0.59
CA ARG A 133 -3.88 11.33 0.16
C ARG A 133 -4.03 10.60 1.50
N TYR A 134 -3.27 9.53 1.72
CA TYR A 134 -3.13 8.88 3.01
C TYR A 134 -1.90 9.34 3.78
N GLY A 135 -1.04 10.20 3.19
CA GLY A 135 0.16 10.76 3.81
C GLY A 135 1.48 10.12 3.34
N GLY A 136 1.43 9.16 2.40
CA GLY A 136 2.61 8.60 1.75
C GLY A 136 3.45 7.66 2.62
N ASP A 137 4.60 7.24 2.07
CA ASP A 137 5.45 6.17 2.61
C ASP A 137 5.95 6.45 4.03
N ALA A 138 6.45 7.66 4.29
CA ALA A 138 7.01 8.03 5.59
C ALA A 138 5.97 7.98 6.72
N LEU A 139 4.71 8.32 6.42
CA LEU A 139 3.64 8.26 7.41
C LEU A 139 3.21 6.81 7.67
N TYR A 140 3.24 5.94 6.65
CA TYR A 140 2.98 4.52 6.82
C TYR A 140 4.06 3.84 7.67
N GLU A 141 5.33 4.16 7.46
CA GLU A 141 6.43 3.69 8.31
C GLU A 141 6.24 4.14 9.76
N LYS A 142 5.92 5.43 9.97
CA LYS A 142 5.63 5.99 11.30
C LYS A 142 4.47 5.26 11.98
N LEU A 143 3.39 4.97 11.25
CA LEU A 143 2.26 4.19 11.77
C LEU A 143 2.68 2.79 12.19
N SER A 144 3.44 2.09 11.34
CA SER A 144 3.99 0.76 11.65
C SER A 144 4.80 0.77 12.95
N ASP A 145 5.69 1.74 13.11
CA ASP A 145 6.48 1.90 14.33
C ASP A 145 5.61 2.18 15.56
N GLN A 146 4.57 3.00 15.42
CA GLN A 146 3.64 3.30 16.52
C GLN A 146 2.83 2.07 16.94
N LEU A 147 2.39 1.24 16.00
CA LEU A 147 1.70 -0.01 16.27
C LEU A 147 2.63 -1.00 16.99
N HIS A 148 3.83 -1.20 16.49
CA HIS A 148 4.81 -2.12 17.10
C HIS A 148 5.20 -1.70 18.52
N LYS A 149 5.35 -0.40 18.80
CA LYS A 149 5.60 0.12 20.15
C LYS A 149 4.46 -0.19 21.13
N ARG A 150 3.25 -0.37 20.63
CA ARG A 150 2.06 -0.77 21.40
C ARG A 150 1.86 -2.29 21.47
N GLY A 151 2.75 -3.08 20.88
CA GLY A 151 2.60 -4.53 20.76
C GLY A 151 1.51 -4.95 19.77
N MET A 152 1.07 -4.02 18.91
CA MET A 152 0.06 -4.28 17.87
C MET A 152 0.72 -4.66 16.56
N LYS A 153 0.01 -5.47 15.76
CA LYS A 153 0.43 -5.93 14.44
C LYS A 153 -0.18 -5.06 13.34
N LEU A 154 0.51 -4.99 12.20
CA LEU A 154 0.00 -4.36 10.98
C LEU A 154 -0.13 -5.39 9.89
N ILE A 155 -1.33 -5.51 9.30
CA ILE A 155 -1.63 -6.39 8.17
C ILE A 155 -1.69 -5.53 6.92
N PHE A 156 -0.88 -5.89 5.94
CA PHE A 156 -0.85 -5.23 4.64
C PHE A 156 -1.77 -5.96 3.67
N ASP A 157 -2.78 -5.27 3.12
CA ASP A 157 -3.65 -5.81 2.09
C ASP A 157 -2.95 -5.76 0.73
N ALA A 158 -2.54 -6.92 0.24
CA ALA A 158 -1.78 -7.06 -0.99
C ALA A 158 -2.67 -7.56 -2.13
N VAL A 159 -2.99 -6.70 -3.07
CA VAL A 159 -3.82 -7.01 -4.24
C VAL A 159 -2.95 -7.55 -5.37
N TYR A 160 -2.96 -8.87 -5.57
CA TYR A 160 -2.18 -9.52 -6.63
C TYR A 160 -3.02 -9.96 -7.84
N ASN A 161 -4.35 -9.91 -7.73
CA ASN A 161 -5.26 -10.43 -8.76
C ASN A 161 -5.39 -9.48 -9.96
N HIS A 162 -5.31 -8.19 -9.74
CA HIS A 162 -5.55 -7.15 -10.76
C HIS A 162 -4.83 -5.84 -10.41
N ILE A 163 -4.79 -4.94 -11.38
CA ILE A 163 -4.25 -3.59 -11.26
C ILE A 163 -5.30 -2.58 -11.73
N GLY A 164 -5.15 -1.31 -11.35
CA GLY A 164 -5.97 -0.21 -11.87
C GLY A 164 -5.65 0.10 -13.34
N SER A 165 -6.64 0.57 -14.11
CA SER A 165 -6.49 0.86 -15.54
C SER A 165 -5.47 1.98 -15.84
N PHE A 166 -5.06 2.75 -14.84
CA PHE A 166 -3.99 3.74 -14.96
C PHE A 166 -2.67 3.29 -14.36
N HIS A 167 -2.52 2.00 -14.09
CA HIS A 167 -1.23 1.43 -13.67
C HIS A 167 -0.21 1.54 -14.81
N PHE A 168 1.04 1.87 -14.50
CA PHE A 168 2.07 2.04 -15.53
C PHE A 168 2.30 0.79 -16.39
N LEU A 169 2.14 -0.42 -15.83
CA LEU A 169 2.21 -1.69 -16.59
C LEU A 169 1.00 -1.92 -17.52
N GLU A 170 -0.14 -1.26 -17.28
CA GLU A 170 -1.28 -1.27 -18.20
C GLU A 170 -1.07 -0.26 -19.33
N LEU A 171 -0.51 0.91 -19.00
CA LEU A 171 -0.28 1.99 -19.97
C LEU A 171 0.89 1.71 -20.91
N ASP A 172 1.94 1.04 -20.40
CA ASP A 172 3.15 0.68 -21.14
C ASP A 172 3.60 -0.73 -20.73
N PRO A 173 2.91 -1.79 -21.19
CA PRO A 173 3.23 -3.15 -20.81
C PRO A 173 4.53 -3.64 -21.45
N PRO A 174 5.35 -4.45 -20.76
CA PRO A 174 6.61 -5.00 -21.30
C PRO A 174 6.42 -5.88 -22.54
N ALA A 175 5.24 -6.49 -22.67
CA ALA A 175 4.83 -7.27 -23.86
C ALA A 175 3.30 -7.24 -24.00
N ASN A 176 2.80 -7.48 -25.21
CA ASN A 176 1.36 -7.38 -25.53
C ASN A 176 0.47 -8.41 -24.83
N ASP A 177 1.06 -9.48 -24.29
CA ASP A 177 0.38 -10.58 -23.60
C ASP A 177 0.45 -10.46 -22.07
N TRP A 178 0.98 -9.36 -21.53
CA TRP A 178 1.04 -9.11 -20.09
C TRP A 178 -0.32 -8.84 -19.47
N VAL A 179 -1.25 -8.28 -20.25
CA VAL A 179 -2.59 -7.94 -19.78
C VAL A 179 -3.61 -8.74 -20.57
N HIS A 180 -4.53 -9.39 -19.89
CA HIS A 180 -5.62 -10.11 -20.53
C HIS A 180 -6.56 -9.13 -21.23
N ARG A 181 -6.70 -9.25 -22.56
CA ARG A 181 -7.60 -8.44 -23.37
C ARG A 181 -8.65 -9.34 -24.00
N TRP A 182 -9.81 -9.35 -23.42
CA TRP A 182 -10.93 -10.16 -23.89
C TRP A 182 -11.66 -9.44 -25.04
N PRO A 183 -12.03 -10.14 -26.14
CA PRO A 183 -12.70 -9.54 -27.30
C PRO A 183 -14.09 -8.97 -26.94
N THR A 184 -14.74 -9.55 -25.95
CA THR A 184 -16.03 -9.11 -25.43
C THR A 184 -15.95 -9.05 -23.91
N TYR A 185 -15.88 -7.85 -23.38
CA TYR A 185 -16.03 -7.62 -21.95
C TYR A 185 -17.47 -7.15 -21.70
N THR A 186 -18.22 -7.97 -21.00
CA THR A 186 -19.55 -7.58 -20.47
C THR A 186 -19.42 -7.42 -18.98
N GLN A 187 -19.77 -6.22 -18.49
CA GLN A 187 -19.96 -5.98 -17.06
C GLN A 187 -21.16 -6.77 -16.53
#